data_f6a05f8db4687e179276d696cd3bc224
#
_entry.id   f6a05f8db4687e179276d696cd3bc224
#
_cell.length_a   1.000
_cell.length_b   1.000
_cell.length_c   1.000
_cell.angle_alpha   90.00
_cell.angle_beta   90.00
_cell.angle_gamma   90.00
#
_symmetry.space_group_name_H-M   'P 1'
#
loop_
_entity.id
_entity.type
_entity.pdbx_description
1 polymer ?
#
loop_
_entity_poly.entity_id
_entity_poly.type
_entity_poly.pdbx_seq_one_letter_code
_entity_poly.pdbx_strand_id
1 'polypeptide(L)'
;MKTPETPFMFHLDRAPADPILGLTEAFKQDTHPDKINLGVGVYQDATGQTPVLEAVKQAETFLLEHENSKSYLAIPGVPELAKETQTLLFGDNHPIIRDARAHTAQTPGGTGALRVAADFLKRATENRTVWLSDPSWANHRTIFEAAGFTVHNYRYYDAATQGLNEAGLMEDLEAIGQGDTLILHGCCHNPSGIDLTEAAWQHVAHVAQAKGLICLVDFAYQGFGEGLEADRAGLHVL
;
A
#
# COMPACT_ATOMS: atom_id res chain seq x y z
N MET A 1 10.02 -23.85 49.89
CA MET A 1 9.77 -22.58 49.16
C MET A 1 9.60 -22.98 47.69
N LYS A 2 8.40 -22.81 47.12
CA LYS A 2 8.20 -22.97 45.69
C LYS A 2 8.81 -21.78 45.01
N THR A 3 9.75 -22.00 44.10
CA THR A 3 10.23 -20.96 43.15
C THR A 3 9.01 -20.37 42.43
N PRO A 4 8.89 -19.06 42.31
CA PRO A 4 7.80 -18.47 41.55
C PRO A 4 7.93 -18.98 40.10
N GLU A 5 6.90 -19.63 39.61
CA GLU A 5 6.81 -20.02 38.19
C GLU A 5 6.88 -18.75 37.38
N THR A 6 7.89 -18.62 36.53
CA THR A 6 8.03 -17.50 35.59
C THR A 6 6.81 -17.51 34.66
N PRO A 7 6.06 -16.42 34.52
CA PRO A 7 4.88 -16.41 33.68
C PRO A 7 5.23 -16.80 32.24
N PHE A 8 4.42 -17.66 31.64
CA PHE A 8 4.64 -18.16 30.25
C PHE A 8 4.83 -17.06 29.21
N MET A 9 4.28 -15.86 29.45
CA MET A 9 4.30 -14.69 28.55
C MET A 9 5.19 -13.56 29.04
N PHE A 10 6.18 -13.83 29.88
CA PHE A 10 6.98 -12.75 30.50
C PHE A 10 7.95 -12.04 29.52
N HIS A 11 8.17 -12.60 28.33
CA HIS A 11 9.02 -11.99 27.29
C HIS A 11 8.27 -11.01 26.38
N LEU A 12 6.98 -10.79 26.59
CA LEU A 12 6.23 -9.83 25.83
C LEU A 12 6.37 -8.43 26.45
N ASP A 13 7.10 -7.57 25.81
CA ASP A 13 7.12 -6.17 26.13
C ASP A 13 5.78 -5.51 25.79
N ARG A 14 5.40 -4.53 26.61
CA ARG A 14 4.23 -3.73 26.29
C ARG A 14 4.47 -2.95 25.02
N ALA A 15 3.62 -3.11 24.03
CA ALA A 15 3.67 -2.29 22.83
C ALA A 15 3.65 -0.80 23.18
N PRO A 16 4.41 0.05 22.49
CA PRO A 16 4.33 1.49 22.67
C PRO A 16 2.89 1.97 22.43
N ALA A 17 2.52 3.10 23.04
CA ALA A 17 1.22 3.71 22.80
C ALA A 17 1.05 3.98 21.29
N ASP A 18 -0.13 3.66 20.77
CA ASP A 18 -0.45 3.90 19.37
C ASP A 18 -0.37 5.42 19.08
N PRO A 19 0.55 5.87 18.21
CA PRO A 19 0.72 7.29 17.92
C PRO A 19 -0.52 7.91 17.25
N ILE A 20 -1.33 7.12 16.55
CA ILE A 20 -2.51 7.59 15.82
C ILE A 20 -3.67 7.87 16.78
N LEU A 21 -3.91 6.98 17.75
CA LEU A 21 -4.98 7.17 18.74
C LEU A 21 -4.72 8.39 19.62
N GLY A 22 -3.45 8.64 20.00
CA GLY A 22 -3.06 9.83 20.73
C GLY A 22 -3.30 11.13 19.97
N LEU A 23 -2.99 11.13 18.66
CA LEU A 23 -3.26 12.29 17.78
C LEU A 23 -4.75 12.53 17.58
N THR A 24 -5.56 11.48 17.47
CA THR A 24 -7.02 11.60 17.35
C THR A 24 -7.63 12.26 18.59
N GLU A 25 -7.16 11.89 19.76
CA GLU A 25 -7.63 12.49 21.02
C GLU A 25 -7.19 13.96 21.14
N ALA A 26 -5.94 14.28 20.82
CA ALA A 26 -5.43 15.65 20.76
C ALA A 26 -6.24 16.52 19.77
N PHE A 27 -6.54 15.97 18.59
CA PHE A 27 -7.38 16.66 17.59
C PHE A 27 -8.78 16.96 18.13
N LYS A 28 -9.41 16.04 18.86
CA LYS A 28 -10.74 16.28 19.45
C LYS A 28 -10.71 17.40 20.49
N GLN A 29 -9.62 17.48 21.27
CA GLN A 29 -9.46 18.49 22.33
C GLN A 29 -9.03 19.87 21.81
N ASP A 30 -8.45 19.93 20.61
CA ASP A 30 -8.08 21.19 19.96
C ASP A 30 -9.35 21.96 19.59
N THR A 31 -9.40 23.25 19.97
CA THR A 31 -10.52 24.15 19.69
C THR A 31 -10.32 25.05 18.48
N HIS A 32 -9.18 24.88 17.74
CA HIS A 32 -8.91 25.70 16.56
C HIS A 32 -9.99 25.46 15.48
N PRO A 33 -10.60 26.53 14.89
CA PRO A 33 -11.69 26.37 13.94
C PRO A 33 -11.26 25.72 12.61
N ASP A 34 -10.00 25.96 12.21
CA ASP A 34 -9.45 25.49 10.93
C ASP A 34 -8.56 24.24 11.10
N LYS A 35 -8.78 23.46 12.16
CA LYS A 35 -8.01 22.23 12.36
C LYS A 35 -8.33 21.17 11.34
N ILE A 36 -7.32 20.46 10.85
CA ILE A 36 -7.44 19.37 9.89
C ILE A 36 -6.88 18.09 10.51
N ASN A 37 -7.65 17.01 10.48
CA ASN A 37 -7.20 15.71 10.96
C ASN A 37 -6.51 14.94 9.84
N LEU A 38 -5.21 14.79 9.94
CA LEU A 38 -4.38 13.99 9.05
C LEU A 38 -3.88 12.69 9.70
N GLY A 39 -4.40 12.35 10.88
CA GLY A 39 -3.95 11.18 11.64
C GLY A 39 -4.44 9.84 11.07
N VAL A 40 -5.51 9.84 10.28
CA VAL A 40 -6.07 8.63 9.66
C VAL A 40 -6.26 8.87 8.17
N GLY A 41 -5.63 8.02 7.34
CA GLY A 41 -5.80 8.04 5.89
C GLY A 41 -7.13 7.39 5.50
N VAL A 42 -8.19 8.18 5.44
CA VAL A 42 -9.52 7.77 4.97
C VAL A 42 -10.09 8.87 4.09
N TYR A 43 -10.78 8.49 3.01
CA TYR A 43 -11.47 9.46 2.18
C TYR A 43 -12.48 10.27 3.01
N GLN A 44 -12.44 11.59 2.85
CA GLN A 44 -13.42 12.51 3.42
C GLN A 44 -13.96 13.42 2.32
N ASP A 45 -15.28 13.65 2.35
CA ASP A 45 -15.90 14.62 1.46
C ASP A 45 -15.65 16.08 1.93
N ALA A 46 -16.18 17.04 1.18
CA ALA A 46 -16.04 18.47 1.50
C ALA A 46 -16.60 18.87 2.87
N THR A 47 -17.41 18.02 3.50
CA THR A 47 -17.97 18.24 4.85
C THR A 47 -17.17 17.54 5.94
N GLY A 48 -16.07 16.85 5.58
CA GLY A 48 -15.23 16.08 6.50
C GLY A 48 -15.86 14.75 6.93
N GLN A 49 -16.86 14.26 6.20
CA GLN A 49 -17.49 12.97 6.46
C GLN A 49 -16.92 11.88 5.54
N THR A 50 -16.92 10.65 6.03
CA THR A 50 -16.58 9.46 5.25
C THR A 50 -17.86 8.78 4.80
N PRO A 51 -18.39 9.11 3.60
CA PRO A 51 -19.63 8.53 3.10
C PRO A 51 -19.41 7.08 2.67
N VAL A 52 -20.43 6.27 2.79
CA VAL A 52 -20.47 4.97 2.09
C VAL A 52 -20.83 5.24 0.64
N LEU A 53 -19.95 4.82 -0.28
CA LEU A 53 -20.19 4.99 -1.71
C LEU A 53 -21.45 4.26 -2.15
N GLU A 54 -22.21 4.86 -3.07
CA GLU A 54 -23.47 4.28 -3.57
C GLU A 54 -23.25 2.90 -4.19
N ALA A 55 -22.16 2.69 -4.92
CA ALA A 55 -21.82 1.38 -5.48
C ALA A 55 -21.66 0.30 -4.39
N VAL A 56 -21.11 0.67 -3.21
CA VAL A 56 -20.97 -0.25 -2.06
C VAL A 56 -22.36 -0.58 -1.50
N LYS A 57 -23.26 0.40 -1.38
CA LYS A 57 -24.63 0.16 -0.91
C LYS A 57 -25.42 -0.76 -1.83
N GLN A 58 -25.27 -0.57 -3.13
CA GLN A 58 -25.89 -1.45 -4.13
C GLN A 58 -25.34 -2.86 -4.06
N ALA A 59 -24.01 -3.02 -3.91
CA ALA A 59 -23.39 -4.32 -3.76
C ALA A 59 -23.81 -5.04 -2.47
N GLU A 60 -23.90 -4.32 -1.33
CA GLU A 60 -24.39 -4.87 -0.07
C GLU A 60 -25.83 -5.38 -0.20
N THR A 61 -26.71 -4.59 -0.85
CA THR A 61 -28.11 -4.97 -1.11
C THR A 61 -28.18 -6.20 -2.01
N PHE A 62 -27.41 -6.22 -3.09
CA PHE A 62 -27.34 -7.37 -3.98
C PHE A 62 -26.89 -8.64 -3.25
N LEU A 63 -25.86 -8.56 -2.42
CA LEU A 63 -25.37 -9.71 -1.64
C LEU A 63 -26.43 -10.18 -0.64
N LEU A 64 -27.12 -9.27 0.04
CA LEU A 64 -28.19 -9.60 0.98
C LEU A 64 -29.32 -10.41 0.32
N GLU A 65 -29.67 -10.06 -0.92
CA GLU A 65 -30.78 -10.68 -1.65
C GLU A 65 -30.42 -11.98 -2.36
N HIS A 66 -29.16 -12.11 -2.81
CA HIS A 66 -28.74 -13.18 -3.73
C HIS A 66 -27.77 -14.17 -3.11
N GLU A 67 -27.04 -13.82 -2.05
CA GLU A 67 -26.10 -14.73 -1.43
C GLU A 67 -26.82 -15.83 -0.66
N ASN A 68 -26.63 -17.06 -1.09
CA ASN A 68 -27.32 -18.22 -0.53
C ASN A 68 -26.40 -19.25 0.12
N SER A 69 -25.10 -18.96 0.19
CA SER A 69 -24.09 -19.85 0.78
C SER A 69 -22.93 -19.05 1.38
N LYS A 70 -22.41 -19.56 2.50
CA LYS A 70 -21.17 -19.11 3.14
C LYS A 70 -20.09 -20.21 3.06
N SER A 71 -20.09 -20.98 1.98
CA SER A 71 -19.06 -21.99 1.74
C SER A 71 -17.66 -21.37 1.63
N TYR A 72 -16.64 -22.19 1.87
CA TYR A 72 -15.25 -21.77 1.65
C TYR A 72 -15.04 -21.34 0.19
N LEU A 73 -14.30 -20.25 0.04
CA LEU A 73 -13.79 -19.82 -1.26
C LEU A 73 -12.60 -20.69 -1.70
N ALA A 74 -12.30 -20.66 -2.99
CA ALA A 74 -11.04 -21.18 -3.50
C ALA A 74 -9.85 -20.38 -2.93
N ILE A 75 -8.65 -20.99 -2.90
CA ILE A 75 -7.45 -20.35 -2.33
C ILE A 75 -7.18 -18.95 -2.90
N PRO A 76 -7.33 -18.67 -4.21
CA PRO A 76 -7.14 -17.32 -4.74
C PRO A 76 -8.27 -16.34 -4.42
N GLY A 77 -9.39 -16.80 -3.89
CA GLY A 77 -10.58 -15.98 -3.65
C GLY A 77 -11.63 -16.06 -4.75
N VAL A 78 -12.40 -15.00 -4.92
CA VAL A 78 -13.51 -14.92 -5.88
C VAL A 78 -12.97 -14.61 -7.29
N PRO A 79 -13.27 -15.46 -8.31
CA PRO A 79 -12.78 -15.25 -9.67
C PRO A 79 -13.24 -13.94 -10.31
N GLU A 80 -14.47 -13.53 -10.04
CA GLU A 80 -15.04 -12.27 -10.51
C GLU A 80 -14.28 -11.07 -9.94
N LEU A 81 -13.95 -11.09 -8.64
CA LEU A 81 -13.11 -10.06 -8.04
C LEU A 81 -11.74 -9.99 -8.71
N ALA A 82 -11.13 -11.14 -9.01
CA ALA A 82 -9.86 -11.19 -9.69
C ALA A 82 -9.93 -10.53 -11.07
N LYS A 83 -10.96 -10.85 -11.85
CA LYS A 83 -11.19 -10.29 -13.18
C LYS A 83 -11.39 -8.76 -13.11
N GLU A 84 -12.30 -8.30 -12.25
CA GLU A 84 -12.61 -6.87 -12.15
C GLU A 84 -11.42 -6.07 -11.62
N THR A 85 -10.63 -6.62 -10.68
CA THR A 85 -9.39 -5.99 -10.21
C THR A 85 -8.38 -5.84 -11.35
N GLN A 86 -8.18 -6.87 -12.16
CA GLN A 86 -7.27 -6.81 -13.31
C GLN A 86 -7.76 -5.81 -14.35
N THR A 87 -9.06 -5.77 -14.65
CA THR A 87 -9.66 -4.78 -15.56
C THR A 87 -9.49 -3.36 -15.02
N LEU A 88 -9.68 -3.16 -13.72
CA LEU A 88 -9.47 -1.86 -13.08
C LEU A 88 -8.04 -1.37 -13.23
N LEU A 89 -7.06 -2.25 -12.99
CA LEU A 89 -5.63 -1.90 -13.06
C LEU A 89 -5.13 -1.74 -14.49
N PHE A 90 -5.53 -2.58 -15.41
CA PHE A 90 -4.91 -2.68 -16.73
C PHE A 90 -5.85 -2.29 -17.88
N GLY A 91 -7.17 -2.27 -17.67
CA GLY A 91 -8.17 -2.16 -18.75
C GLY A 91 -8.41 -3.49 -19.46
N ASP A 92 -9.57 -3.58 -20.13
CA ASP A 92 -10.06 -4.85 -20.71
C ASP A 92 -9.15 -5.47 -21.77
N ASN A 93 -8.39 -4.66 -22.51
CA ASN A 93 -7.63 -5.09 -23.68
C ASN A 93 -6.12 -5.09 -23.49
N HIS A 94 -5.64 -4.92 -22.24
CA HIS A 94 -4.20 -4.88 -21.99
C HIS A 94 -3.53 -6.23 -22.30
N PRO A 95 -2.34 -6.25 -22.91
CA PRO A 95 -1.64 -7.49 -23.24
C PRO A 95 -1.42 -8.41 -22.02
N ILE A 96 -1.20 -7.87 -20.83
CA ILE A 96 -0.98 -8.67 -19.62
C ILE A 96 -2.19 -9.55 -19.26
N ILE A 97 -3.42 -9.06 -19.55
CA ILE A 97 -4.67 -9.82 -19.34
C ILE A 97 -4.86 -10.82 -20.48
N ARG A 98 -4.77 -10.35 -21.73
CA ARG A 98 -4.96 -11.18 -22.91
C ARG A 98 -4.00 -12.37 -22.95
N ASP A 99 -2.75 -12.15 -22.54
CA ASP A 99 -1.69 -13.17 -22.55
C ASP A 99 -1.64 -13.96 -21.22
N ALA A 100 -2.67 -13.84 -20.37
CA ALA A 100 -2.82 -14.51 -19.06
C ALA A 100 -1.58 -14.38 -18.15
N ARG A 101 -0.93 -13.22 -18.15
CA ARG A 101 0.24 -12.94 -17.31
C ARG A 101 -0.09 -12.33 -15.93
N ALA A 102 -1.35 -11.96 -15.70
CA ALA A 102 -1.82 -11.43 -14.43
C ALA A 102 -2.50 -12.52 -13.60
N HIS A 103 -2.12 -12.62 -12.33
CA HIS A 103 -2.76 -13.49 -11.35
C HIS A 103 -3.17 -12.65 -10.13
N THR A 104 -4.35 -12.93 -9.59
CA THR A 104 -4.89 -12.19 -8.45
C THR A 104 -5.16 -13.13 -7.29
N ALA A 105 -4.80 -12.70 -6.09
CA ALA A 105 -5.17 -13.37 -4.85
C ALA A 105 -5.91 -12.38 -3.95
N GLN A 106 -7.11 -12.76 -3.52
CA GLN A 106 -7.92 -11.98 -2.59
C GLN A 106 -7.39 -12.12 -1.17
N THR A 107 -7.27 -10.99 -0.48
CA THR A 107 -6.79 -10.93 0.91
C THR A 107 -7.68 -10.02 1.75
N PRO A 108 -7.65 -10.13 3.09
CA PRO A 108 -8.36 -9.19 3.95
C PRO A 108 -7.64 -7.83 3.99
N GLY A 109 -7.99 -6.95 3.04
CA GLY A 109 -7.44 -5.60 2.92
C GLY A 109 -5.97 -5.52 2.51
N GLY A 110 -5.45 -4.27 2.38
CA GLY A 110 -4.09 -4.00 1.93
C GLY A 110 -3.00 -4.55 2.86
N THR A 111 -3.20 -4.50 4.17
CA THR A 111 -2.27 -5.10 5.14
C THR A 111 -2.10 -6.61 4.92
N GLY A 112 -3.21 -7.32 4.68
CA GLY A 112 -3.17 -8.74 4.32
C GLY A 112 -2.46 -8.98 3.00
N ALA A 113 -2.72 -8.15 1.99
CA ALA A 113 -2.07 -8.22 0.68
C ALA A 113 -0.56 -8.04 0.79
N LEU A 114 -0.10 -7.01 1.49
CA LEU A 114 1.32 -6.75 1.70
C LEU A 114 2.01 -7.88 2.47
N ARG A 115 1.36 -8.43 3.47
CA ARG A 115 1.93 -9.57 4.20
C ARG A 115 2.08 -10.80 3.32
N VAL A 116 1.06 -11.13 2.52
CA VAL A 116 1.11 -12.24 1.55
C VAL A 116 2.19 -11.98 0.51
N ALA A 117 2.30 -10.76 0.00
CA ALA A 117 3.35 -10.38 -0.95
C ALA A 117 4.74 -10.53 -0.33
N ALA A 118 4.96 -10.07 0.91
CA ALA A 118 6.23 -10.21 1.60
C ALA A 118 6.62 -11.70 1.79
N ASP A 119 5.68 -12.54 2.25
CA ASP A 119 5.94 -13.97 2.43
C ASP A 119 6.17 -14.68 1.09
N PHE A 120 5.51 -14.25 0.01
CA PHE A 120 5.75 -14.73 -1.35
C PHE A 120 7.15 -14.35 -1.84
N LEU A 121 7.52 -13.08 -1.74
CA LEU A 121 8.83 -12.58 -2.15
C LEU A 121 9.95 -13.29 -1.38
N LYS A 122 9.75 -13.53 -0.10
CA LYS A 122 10.72 -14.29 0.71
C LYS A 122 11.00 -15.69 0.17
N ARG A 123 10.05 -16.30 -0.52
CA ARG A 123 10.20 -17.64 -1.14
C ARG A 123 10.68 -17.55 -2.58
N ALA A 124 10.28 -16.51 -3.31
CA ALA A 124 10.52 -16.36 -4.73
C ALA A 124 11.89 -15.73 -5.07
N THR A 125 12.51 -15.03 -4.13
CA THR A 125 13.80 -14.35 -4.32
C THR A 125 14.78 -14.65 -3.19
N GLU A 126 16.08 -14.57 -3.47
CA GLU A 126 17.14 -14.65 -2.46
C GLU A 126 17.39 -13.32 -1.76
N ASN A 127 17.07 -12.20 -2.42
CA ASN A 127 17.22 -10.87 -1.84
C ASN A 127 16.26 -10.65 -0.68
N ARG A 128 16.76 -9.95 0.33
CA ARG A 128 16.01 -9.63 1.56
C ARG A 128 16.03 -8.14 1.84
N THR A 129 16.21 -7.34 0.82
CA THR A 129 16.23 -5.87 0.91
C THR A 129 14.99 -5.30 0.26
N VAL A 130 14.35 -4.39 0.98
CA VAL A 130 13.18 -3.63 0.53
C VAL A 130 13.45 -2.15 0.70
N TRP A 131 13.10 -1.37 -0.29
CA TRP A 131 13.24 0.08 -0.30
C TRP A 131 11.88 0.75 -0.24
N LEU A 132 11.71 1.70 0.70
CA LEU A 132 10.49 2.48 0.92
C LEU A 132 10.77 3.96 0.65
N SER A 133 9.74 4.69 0.24
CA SER A 133 9.80 6.16 0.24
C SER A 133 10.01 6.73 1.65
N ASP A 134 10.63 7.89 1.74
CA ASP A 134 10.74 8.65 2.97
C ASP A 134 10.00 10.00 2.83
N PRO A 135 8.84 10.16 3.50
CA PRO A 135 8.12 9.21 4.35
C PRO A 135 7.39 8.11 3.56
N SER A 136 6.87 7.11 4.27
CA SER A 136 5.97 6.08 3.75
C SER A 136 4.91 5.71 4.80
N TRP A 137 3.89 4.97 4.41
CA TRP A 137 2.94 4.40 5.37
C TRP A 137 3.67 3.47 6.34
N ALA A 138 3.52 3.76 7.65
CA ALA A 138 4.31 3.10 8.70
C ALA A 138 4.23 1.56 8.68
N ASN A 139 3.08 1.01 8.25
CA ASN A 139 2.91 -0.44 8.17
C ASN A 139 3.78 -1.12 7.11
N HIS A 140 4.23 -0.42 6.06
CA HIS A 140 5.16 -1.01 5.09
C HIS A 140 6.39 -1.56 5.80
N ARG A 141 7.06 -0.71 6.60
CA ARG A 141 8.25 -1.12 7.36
C ARG A 141 7.96 -2.30 8.28
N THR A 142 6.93 -2.17 9.11
CA THR A 142 6.57 -3.18 10.11
C THR A 142 6.27 -4.55 9.49
N ILE A 143 5.54 -4.57 8.36
CA ILE A 143 5.17 -5.81 7.66
C ILE A 143 6.40 -6.48 7.07
N PHE A 144 7.28 -5.74 6.39
CA PHE A 144 8.44 -6.32 5.73
C PHE A 144 9.52 -6.74 6.73
N GLU A 145 9.77 -5.96 7.78
CA GLU A 145 10.67 -6.36 8.87
C GLU A 145 10.17 -7.62 9.57
N ALA A 146 8.87 -7.71 9.87
CA ALA A 146 8.26 -8.92 10.45
C ALA A 146 8.32 -10.14 9.52
N ALA A 147 8.40 -9.94 8.20
CA ALA A 147 8.65 -11.00 7.23
C ALA A 147 10.14 -11.37 7.11
N GLY A 148 11.05 -10.61 7.74
CA GLY A 148 12.49 -10.86 7.77
C GLY A 148 13.24 -10.17 6.63
N PHE A 149 12.75 -9.05 6.12
CA PHE A 149 13.47 -8.17 5.19
C PHE A 149 14.24 -7.10 5.94
N THR A 150 15.35 -6.67 5.36
CA THR A 150 16.04 -5.43 5.72
C THR A 150 15.40 -4.28 4.96
N VAL A 151 14.95 -3.25 5.68
CA VAL A 151 14.20 -2.15 5.09
C VAL A 151 15.07 -0.89 5.06
N HIS A 152 15.27 -0.35 3.87
CA HIS A 152 15.92 0.92 3.60
C HIS A 152 14.91 1.96 3.14
N ASN A 153 15.32 3.24 3.13
CA ASN A 153 14.52 4.33 2.60
C ASN A 153 15.21 4.96 1.39
N TYR A 154 14.41 5.44 0.45
CA TYR A 154 14.84 6.36 -0.59
C TYR A 154 14.18 7.74 -0.37
N ARG A 155 14.89 8.81 -0.70
CA ARG A 155 14.37 10.18 -0.59
C ARG A 155 13.18 10.37 -1.49
N TYR A 156 12.12 10.94 -0.96
CA TYR A 156 10.86 11.13 -1.69
C TYR A 156 10.30 12.52 -1.52
N TYR A 157 10.12 12.98 -0.29
CA TYR A 157 9.49 14.25 0.05
C TYR A 157 10.54 15.31 0.41
N ASP A 158 10.38 16.51 -0.14
CA ASP A 158 11.16 17.68 0.23
C ASP A 158 10.30 18.64 1.05
N ALA A 159 10.61 18.76 2.34
CA ALA A 159 9.88 19.62 3.28
C ALA A 159 10.07 21.12 2.97
N ALA A 160 11.16 21.52 2.30
CA ALA A 160 11.41 22.92 1.97
C ALA A 160 10.54 23.42 0.81
N THR A 161 10.32 22.56 -0.18
CA THR A 161 9.48 22.84 -1.35
C THR A 161 8.05 22.32 -1.20
N GLN A 162 7.81 21.50 -0.17
CA GLN A 162 6.56 20.76 0.03
C GLN A 162 6.17 19.91 -1.21
N GLY A 163 7.16 19.33 -1.87
CA GLY A 163 7.01 18.60 -3.11
C GLY A 163 7.84 17.33 -3.19
N LEU A 164 7.94 16.77 -4.40
CA LEU A 164 8.80 15.62 -4.68
C LEU A 164 10.27 16.03 -4.64
N ASN A 165 11.09 15.30 -3.89
CA ASN A 165 12.55 15.39 -3.94
C ASN A 165 13.08 14.60 -5.14
N GLU A 166 12.82 15.10 -6.34
CA GLU A 166 13.11 14.35 -7.56
C GLU A 166 14.59 14.01 -7.71
N ALA A 167 15.48 14.98 -7.42
CA ALA A 167 16.92 14.77 -7.52
C ALA A 167 17.40 13.70 -6.51
N GLY A 168 16.93 13.77 -5.26
CA GLY A 168 17.26 12.78 -4.24
C GLY A 168 16.71 11.39 -4.56
N LEU A 169 15.49 11.32 -5.07
CA LEU A 169 14.88 10.08 -5.55
C LEU A 169 15.76 9.42 -6.62
N MET A 170 16.12 10.18 -7.66
CA MET A 170 16.94 9.65 -8.77
C MET A 170 18.28 9.13 -8.29
N GLU A 171 18.97 9.87 -7.43
CA GLU A 171 20.25 9.47 -6.87
C GLU A 171 20.15 8.18 -6.03
N ASP A 172 19.11 8.09 -5.18
CA ASP A 172 18.91 6.91 -4.34
C ASP A 172 18.52 5.68 -5.15
N LEU A 173 17.69 5.82 -6.20
CA LEU A 173 17.35 4.74 -7.11
C LEU A 173 18.60 4.13 -7.78
N GLU A 174 19.58 4.98 -8.13
CA GLU A 174 20.86 4.49 -8.68
C GLU A 174 21.70 3.73 -7.65
N ALA A 175 21.46 3.93 -6.36
CA ALA A 175 22.17 3.20 -5.28
C ALA A 175 21.50 1.87 -4.88
N ILE A 176 20.26 1.61 -5.31
CA ILE A 176 19.53 0.36 -5.01
C ILE A 176 20.29 -0.86 -5.57
N GLY A 177 20.35 -1.91 -4.77
CA GLY A 177 21.01 -3.16 -5.14
C GLY A 177 20.26 -3.92 -6.23
N GLN A 178 21.01 -4.68 -7.04
CA GLN A 178 20.42 -5.52 -8.08
C GLN A 178 19.45 -6.56 -7.47
N GLY A 179 18.26 -6.66 -8.01
CA GLY A 179 17.22 -7.61 -7.58
C GLY A 179 16.54 -7.27 -6.26
N ASP A 180 16.79 -6.10 -5.67
CA ASP A 180 16.07 -5.64 -4.49
C ASP A 180 14.61 -5.37 -4.81
N THR A 181 13.77 -5.29 -3.76
CA THR A 181 12.36 -4.92 -3.89
C THR A 181 12.20 -3.43 -3.66
N LEU A 182 11.53 -2.75 -4.59
CA LEU A 182 11.18 -1.34 -4.52
C LEU A 182 9.68 -1.20 -4.29
N ILE A 183 9.28 -0.59 -3.17
CA ILE A 183 7.87 -0.31 -2.90
C ILE A 183 7.54 1.11 -3.37
N LEU A 184 6.51 1.20 -4.18
CA LEU A 184 6.01 2.42 -4.80
C LEU A 184 4.54 2.61 -4.42
N HIS A 185 4.07 3.85 -4.38
CA HIS A 185 2.66 4.16 -4.29
C HIS A 185 2.13 4.48 -5.68
N GLY A 186 1.04 3.83 -6.09
CA GLY A 186 0.48 3.99 -7.43
C GLY A 186 -0.09 5.39 -7.68
N CYS A 187 -0.80 5.92 -6.68
CA CYS A 187 -1.33 7.28 -6.62
C CYS A 187 -1.64 7.66 -5.16
N CYS A 188 -1.91 8.95 -4.91
CA CYS A 188 -2.27 9.49 -3.61
C CYS A 188 -1.29 9.04 -2.52
N HIS A 189 -0.01 9.32 -2.72
CA HIS A 189 1.08 8.84 -1.87
C HIS A 189 0.81 9.09 -0.38
N ASN A 190 0.80 8.03 0.40
CA ASN A 190 0.58 8.10 1.86
C ASN A 190 1.93 8.12 2.60
N PRO A 191 2.27 9.18 3.39
CA PRO A 191 1.35 10.24 3.88
C PRO A 191 1.45 11.59 3.13
N SER A 192 2.34 11.78 2.14
CA SER A 192 2.67 13.12 1.63
C SER A 192 1.59 13.72 0.70
N GLY A 193 0.79 12.89 0.04
CA GLY A 193 -0.12 13.32 -1.01
C GLY A 193 0.58 13.79 -2.30
N ILE A 194 1.90 13.62 -2.40
CA ILE A 194 2.70 14.01 -3.58
C ILE A 194 2.97 12.77 -4.41
N ASP A 195 2.53 12.76 -5.64
CA ASP A 195 2.70 11.62 -6.54
C ASP A 195 3.91 11.80 -7.48
N LEU A 196 4.40 10.68 -8.00
CA LEU A 196 5.48 10.68 -8.98
C LEU A 196 5.00 11.31 -10.30
N THR A 197 5.85 12.14 -10.88
CA THR A 197 5.63 12.66 -12.23
C THR A 197 5.78 11.54 -13.27
N GLU A 198 5.26 11.74 -14.47
CA GLU A 198 5.45 10.79 -15.59
C GLU A 198 6.94 10.54 -15.86
N ALA A 199 7.77 11.59 -15.83
CA ALA A 199 9.22 11.46 -15.99
C ALA A 199 9.87 10.63 -14.88
N ALA A 200 9.41 10.80 -13.64
CA ALA A 200 9.88 10.00 -12.51
C ALA A 200 9.49 8.53 -12.65
N TRP A 201 8.26 8.22 -13.09
CA TRP A 201 7.83 6.85 -13.39
C TRP A 201 8.67 6.20 -14.49
N GLN A 202 8.97 6.92 -15.56
CA GLN A 202 9.84 6.43 -16.64
C GLN A 202 11.25 6.14 -16.14
N HIS A 203 11.80 6.99 -15.27
CA HIS A 203 13.11 6.75 -14.67
C HIS A 203 13.09 5.53 -13.75
N VAL A 204 12.08 5.41 -12.88
CA VAL A 204 11.89 4.22 -12.03
C VAL A 204 11.86 2.94 -12.88
N ALA A 205 11.07 2.91 -13.96
CA ALA A 205 10.99 1.76 -14.85
C ALA A 205 12.34 1.44 -15.50
N HIS A 206 13.08 2.46 -15.96
CA HIS A 206 14.40 2.28 -16.53
C HIS A 206 15.38 1.63 -15.53
N VAL A 207 15.45 2.17 -14.31
CA VAL A 207 16.34 1.63 -13.25
C VAL A 207 15.89 0.22 -12.84
N ALA A 208 14.57 0.01 -12.69
CA ALA A 208 14.01 -1.28 -12.32
C ALA A 208 14.38 -2.35 -13.35
N GLN A 209 14.24 -2.04 -14.65
CA GLN A 209 14.63 -2.94 -15.72
C GLN A 209 16.15 -3.20 -15.72
N ALA A 210 16.97 -2.15 -15.62
CA ALA A 210 18.43 -2.26 -15.67
C ALA A 210 19.00 -3.11 -14.52
N LYS A 211 18.39 -3.02 -13.34
CA LYS A 211 18.84 -3.72 -12.12
C LYS A 211 18.02 -4.96 -11.78
N GLY A 212 16.99 -5.29 -12.56
CA GLY A 212 16.10 -6.40 -12.27
C GLY A 212 15.36 -6.24 -10.95
N LEU A 213 14.96 -5.02 -10.58
CA LEU A 213 14.24 -4.76 -9.34
C LEU A 213 12.84 -5.38 -9.38
N ILE A 214 12.34 -5.77 -8.23
CA ILE A 214 10.95 -6.17 -8.07
C ILE A 214 10.15 -4.95 -7.62
N CYS A 215 9.35 -4.38 -8.53
CA CYS A 215 8.46 -3.28 -8.19
C CYS A 215 7.20 -3.82 -7.53
N LEU A 216 6.94 -3.44 -6.27
CA LEU A 216 5.69 -3.68 -5.57
C LEU A 216 4.96 -2.37 -5.44
N VAL A 217 3.84 -2.24 -6.16
CA VAL A 217 3.03 -1.02 -6.19
C VAL A 217 1.88 -1.15 -5.21
N ASP A 218 1.89 -0.35 -4.15
CA ASP A 218 0.73 -0.18 -3.27
C ASP A 218 -0.26 0.77 -3.94
N PHE A 219 -1.46 0.29 -4.20
CA PHE A 219 -2.44 1.00 -5.02
C PHE A 219 -3.81 1.05 -4.33
N ALA A 220 -3.85 1.63 -3.14
CA ALA A 220 -5.05 1.67 -2.30
C ALA A 220 -6.09 2.71 -2.77
N TYR A 221 -5.70 3.71 -3.56
CA TYR A 221 -6.51 4.92 -3.78
C TYR A 221 -6.82 5.20 -5.25
N GLN A 222 -6.76 4.22 -6.14
CA GLN A 222 -7.11 4.42 -7.55
C GLN A 222 -8.52 5.00 -7.70
N GLY A 223 -8.63 6.09 -8.44
CA GLY A 223 -9.87 6.82 -8.66
C GLY A 223 -10.10 8.00 -7.72
N PHE A 224 -9.25 8.19 -6.70
CA PHE A 224 -9.32 9.31 -5.76
C PHE A 224 -8.31 10.44 -6.02
N GLY A 225 -7.39 10.24 -6.96
CA GLY A 225 -6.48 11.29 -7.45
C GLY A 225 -7.10 12.04 -8.63
N GLU A 226 -6.58 11.78 -9.82
CA GLU A 226 -7.02 12.39 -11.08
C GLU A 226 -8.05 11.54 -11.84
N GLY A 227 -8.43 10.38 -11.30
CA GLY A 227 -9.38 9.45 -11.87
C GLY A 227 -8.80 8.08 -12.21
N LEU A 228 -9.70 7.11 -12.48
CA LEU A 228 -9.33 5.69 -12.61
C LEU A 228 -8.21 5.42 -13.61
N GLU A 229 -8.22 6.11 -14.75
CA GLU A 229 -7.23 5.89 -15.81
C GLU A 229 -5.95 6.67 -15.58
N ALA A 230 -6.05 7.92 -15.14
CA ALA A 230 -4.89 8.77 -14.85
C ALA A 230 -4.07 8.18 -13.70
N ASP A 231 -4.73 7.74 -12.65
CA ASP A 231 -4.08 7.21 -11.46
C ASP A 231 -3.27 5.92 -11.76
N ARG A 232 -3.69 5.11 -12.73
CA ARG A 232 -2.95 3.89 -13.11
C ARG A 232 -1.85 4.09 -14.14
N ALA A 233 -1.68 5.31 -14.66
CA ALA A 233 -0.72 5.59 -15.72
C ALA A 233 0.72 5.19 -15.34
N GLY A 234 1.13 5.45 -14.10
CA GLY A 234 2.44 5.05 -13.59
C GLY A 234 2.65 3.54 -13.55
N LEU A 235 1.62 2.76 -13.19
CA LEU A 235 1.68 1.29 -13.23
C LEU A 235 1.90 0.75 -14.65
N HIS A 236 1.38 1.44 -15.65
CA HIS A 236 1.51 1.03 -17.06
C HIS A 236 2.89 1.35 -17.66
N VAL A 237 3.68 2.18 -16.99
CA VAL A 237 5.08 2.47 -17.40
C VAL A 237 6.02 1.35 -16.95
N LEU A 238 5.72 0.67 -15.83
CA LEU A 238 6.48 -0.47 -15.30
C LEU A 238 6.23 -1.75 -16.10
#